data_595fb03893f9ba9d4a50b4a1c7fd39ca
#
_entry.id   595fb03893f9ba9d4a50b4a1c7fd39ca
#
_cell.length_a   1.000
_cell.length_b   1.000
_cell.length_c   1.000
_cell.angle_alpha   90.00
_cell.angle_beta   90.00
_cell.angle_gamma   90.00
#
_symmetry.space_group_name_H-M   'P 1'
#
loop_
_entity.id
_entity.type
_entity.pdbx_description
1 polymer ?
#
loop_
_entity_poly.entity_id
_entity_poly.type
_entity_poly.pdbx_seq_one_letter_code
_entity_poly.pdbx_strand_id
1 'polypeptide(L)'
;DFMYADENVIKIKHAVLREVAKLAFDFDDLLLNAYQLLIHNPRIADLYRRSFTYICVDEAQDLNKAQYMVLRAITGGEHKNVMLVGDTKQSIYAFNGSSSKYMDDWFVKDYNPTVYNLNENYRSAKAILDYAQKVVHDDTLDVTLPYTGVCKEYAYDTPCEEAQEVVSGIKSLVGAEIEGYDGKLSYSDIAVLARNKFVLGKIEEQLKSGGLPYHYKTTGAGLEFASTAAKAFDLAMVVRTNPYDRLHLDMLQSIVGVSHCKSLEQVVENISDAFLKEVVQQASLLKDDGSNMYQTVKSILNTLKASNASEFKSTDEVLAVFDEFELLKHHWSSYAKSVTNYSLSAFRNAMSLGQTSVTSSDGEGVTLSTVHTMKGQQAVVVFLVGMDEGTFPDYRAIKKGNNSIEMQQEKNNLYVAITRAQRHLYICYPQKRKMPWGDWSPRKKSSLLPKKTIV
;
A
#
# COMPACT_ATOMS: atom_id res chain seq x y z
N ASP A 1 -16.64 -4.33 6.76
CA ASP A 1 -17.85 -3.91 6.02
C ASP A 1 -19.08 -4.78 6.23
N PHE A 2 -19.21 -5.39 7.41
CA PHE A 2 -20.37 -6.24 7.76
C PHE A 2 -21.74 -5.55 7.71
N MET A 3 -21.80 -4.23 7.60
CA MET A 3 -23.07 -3.51 7.52
C MET A 3 -23.31 -2.82 6.18
N TYR A 4 -22.43 -2.98 5.19
CA TYR A 4 -22.60 -2.48 3.82
C TYR A 4 -22.38 -3.54 2.76
N ALA A 5 -21.88 -4.74 3.12
CA ALA A 5 -21.99 -5.86 2.21
C ALA A 5 -23.47 -6.20 2.09
N ASP A 6 -23.96 -6.26 0.86
CA ASP A 6 -25.30 -6.77 0.56
C ASP A 6 -25.51 -8.07 1.35
N GLU A 7 -26.63 -8.20 2.05
CA GLU A 7 -26.99 -9.43 2.80
C GLU A 7 -26.78 -10.69 1.97
N ASN A 8 -26.91 -10.57 0.66
CA ASN A 8 -26.67 -11.65 -0.28
C ASN A 8 -25.19 -12.01 -0.40
N VAL A 9 -24.27 -11.05 -0.37
CA VAL A 9 -22.81 -11.31 -0.39
C VAL A 9 -22.38 -12.01 0.89
N ILE A 10 -22.92 -11.61 2.04
CA ILE A 10 -22.65 -12.28 3.33
C ILE A 10 -23.22 -13.72 3.30
N LYS A 11 -24.44 -13.92 2.81
CA LYS A 11 -25.06 -15.24 2.68
C LYS A 11 -24.29 -16.15 1.70
N ILE A 12 -23.82 -15.60 0.58
CA ILE A 12 -23.01 -16.34 -0.40
C ILE A 12 -21.65 -16.71 0.20
N LYS A 13 -20.95 -15.78 0.84
CA LYS A 13 -19.69 -16.05 1.54
C LYS A 13 -19.87 -17.18 2.57
N HIS A 14 -20.89 -17.11 3.42
CA HIS A 14 -21.20 -18.16 4.40
C HIS A 14 -21.61 -19.51 3.76
N ALA A 15 -22.31 -19.49 2.64
CA ALA A 15 -22.68 -20.73 1.94
C ALA A 15 -21.46 -21.40 1.32
N VAL A 16 -20.60 -20.63 0.64
CA VAL A 16 -19.35 -21.13 0.02
C VAL A 16 -18.38 -21.65 1.09
N LEU A 17 -18.20 -20.94 2.20
CA LEU A 17 -17.35 -21.38 3.30
C LEU A 17 -17.88 -22.63 3.99
N ARG A 18 -19.20 -22.80 4.12
CA ARG A 18 -19.80 -24.03 4.66
C ARG A 18 -19.61 -25.25 3.77
N GLU A 19 -19.59 -25.06 2.45
CA GLU A 19 -19.43 -26.16 1.48
C GLU A 19 -17.97 -26.54 1.27
N VAL A 20 -17.05 -25.54 1.23
CA VAL A 20 -15.63 -25.76 0.84
C VAL A 20 -14.72 -26.02 2.04
N ALA A 21 -15.04 -25.45 3.21
CA ALA A 21 -14.19 -25.58 4.39
C ALA A 21 -15.03 -25.63 5.66
N LYS A 22 -15.53 -26.80 6.01
CA LYS A 22 -16.35 -27.01 7.22
C LYS A 22 -15.71 -26.52 8.55
N LEU A 23 -14.46 -26.05 8.55
CA LEU A 23 -13.70 -25.65 9.73
C LEU A 23 -12.64 -24.53 9.48
N ALA A 24 -12.69 -23.78 8.38
CA ALA A 24 -11.74 -22.69 8.14
C ALA A 24 -12.41 -21.32 8.40
N PHE A 25 -11.72 -20.46 9.14
CA PHE A 25 -12.09 -19.07 9.39
C PHE A 25 -11.05 -18.16 8.75
N ASP A 26 -11.50 -17.13 8.06
CA ASP A 26 -10.63 -16.01 7.71
C ASP A 26 -10.62 -14.95 8.83
N PHE A 27 -9.81 -13.90 8.68
CA PHE A 27 -9.70 -12.85 9.70
C PHE A 27 -11.01 -12.07 9.90
N ASP A 28 -11.79 -11.90 8.83
CA ASP A 28 -13.09 -11.24 8.91
C ASP A 28 -14.11 -12.11 9.67
N ASP A 29 -14.06 -13.43 9.45
CA ASP A 29 -14.91 -14.38 10.17
C ASP A 29 -14.60 -14.39 11.66
N LEU A 30 -13.32 -14.23 12.06
CA LEU A 30 -12.94 -14.12 13.47
C LEU A 30 -13.59 -12.91 14.13
N LEU A 31 -13.56 -11.75 13.48
CA LEU A 31 -14.19 -10.53 14.01
C LEU A 31 -15.71 -10.65 14.07
N LEU A 32 -16.33 -11.20 13.01
CA LEU A 32 -17.78 -11.40 12.97
C LEU A 32 -18.24 -12.37 14.06
N ASN A 33 -17.59 -13.52 14.18
CA ASN A 33 -17.96 -14.53 15.17
C ASN A 33 -17.69 -14.04 16.59
N ALA A 34 -16.61 -13.31 16.83
CA ALA A 34 -16.35 -12.67 18.13
C ALA A 34 -17.46 -11.68 18.50
N TYR A 35 -17.84 -10.81 17.55
CA TYR A 35 -18.94 -9.87 17.76
C TYR A 35 -20.27 -10.59 18.07
N GLN A 36 -20.66 -11.58 17.24
CA GLN A 36 -21.88 -12.36 17.46
C GLN A 36 -21.86 -13.12 18.79
N LEU A 37 -20.72 -13.72 19.14
CA LEU A 37 -20.56 -14.40 20.43
C LEU A 37 -20.84 -13.47 21.60
N LEU A 38 -20.26 -12.27 21.56
CA LEU A 38 -20.38 -11.30 22.66
C LEU A 38 -21.80 -10.73 22.79
N ILE A 39 -22.47 -10.42 21.67
CA ILE A 39 -23.85 -9.84 21.71
C ILE A 39 -24.92 -10.87 22.07
N HIS A 40 -24.75 -12.15 21.67
CA HIS A 40 -25.71 -13.19 21.95
C HIS A 40 -25.46 -13.91 23.31
N ASN A 41 -24.29 -13.71 23.90
CA ASN A 41 -23.91 -14.33 25.18
C ASN A 41 -23.43 -13.29 26.20
N PRO A 42 -24.35 -12.54 26.84
CA PRO A 42 -23.99 -11.49 27.78
C PRO A 42 -23.06 -11.96 28.92
N ARG A 43 -23.19 -13.22 29.36
CA ARG A 43 -22.33 -13.82 30.41
C ARG A 43 -20.85 -13.88 29.96
N ILE A 44 -20.60 -14.15 28.68
CA ILE A 44 -19.26 -14.17 28.11
C ILE A 44 -18.72 -12.73 28.05
N ALA A 45 -19.50 -11.79 27.56
CA ALA A 45 -19.12 -10.38 27.54
C ALA A 45 -18.82 -9.85 28.96
N ASP A 46 -19.61 -10.22 29.96
CA ASP A 46 -19.37 -9.88 31.36
C ASP A 46 -18.09 -10.50 31.93
N LEU A 47 -17.78 -11.74 31.53
CA LEU A 47 -16.52 -12.37 31.91
C LEU A 47 -15.33 -11.57 31.38
N TYR A 48 -15.32 -11.18 30.11
CA TYR A 48 -14.28 -10.35 29.53
C TYR A 48 -14.17 -8.97 30.21
N ARG A 49 -15.32 -8.29 30.49
CA ARG A 49 -15.33 -7.01 31.21
C ARG A 49 -14.71 -7.10 32.62
N ARG A 50 -14.95 -8.19 33.31
CA ARG A 50 -14.36 -8.43 34.62
C ARG A 50 -12.89 -8.81 34.57
N SER A 51 -12.48 -9.51 33.48
CA SER A 51 -11.10 -9.93 33.29
C SER A 51 -10.20 -8.77 32.84
N PHE A 52 -10.74 -7.84 32.06
CA PHE A 52 -10.00 -6.68 31.53
C PHE A 52 -10.50 -5.40 32.18
N THR A 53 -9.92 -5.02 33.31
CA THR A 53 -10.28 -3.79 34.02
C THR A 53 -9.97 -2.53 33.22
N TYR A 54 -8.91 -2.56 32.42
CA TYR A 54 -8.48 -1.48 31.54
C TYR A 54 -8.31 -2.03 30.11
N ILE A 55 -8.77 -1.28 29.12
CA ILE A 55 -8.62 -1.60 27.71
C ILE A 55 -7.93 -0.41 27.04
N CYS A 56 -6.76 -0.65 26.46
CA CYS A 56 -6.01 0.34 25.69
C CYS A 56 -5.96 -0.12 24.24
N VAL A 57 -6.31 0.76 23.31
CA VAL A 57 -6.24 0.54 21.86
C VAL A 57 -5.22 1.51 21.31
N ASP A 58 -4.13 0.97 20.79
CA ASP A 58 -3.10 1.72 20.09
C ASP A 58 -3.40 1.78 18.59
N GLU A 59 -2.82 2.77 17.87
CA GLU A 59 -3.08 3.02 16.45
C GLU A 59 -4.60 3.12 16.13
N ALA A 60 -5.37 3.74 17.04
CA ALA A 60 -6.84 3.73 16.99
C ALA A 60 -7.41 4.42 15.72
N GLN A 61 -6.65 5.27 15.01
CA GLN A 61 -7.02 5.83 13.72
C GLN A 61 -7.19 4.78 12.62
N ASP A 62 -6.64 3.58 12.81
CA ASP A 62 -6.72 2.48 11.85
C ASP A 62 -7.84 1.48 12.15
N LEU A 63 -8.65 1.74 13.18
CA LEU A 63 -9.83 0.91 13.46
C LEU A 63 -10.78 0.89 12.25
N ASN A 64 -11.25 -0.31 11.93
CA ASN A 64 -12.42 -0.47 11.08
C ASN A 64 -13.70 -0.65 11.90
N LYS A 65 -14.85 -0.65 11.22
CA LYS A 65 -16.15 -0.77 11.90
C LYS A 65 -16.29 -2.04 12.71
N ALA A 66 -15.87 -3.18 12.16
CA ALA A 66 -16.01 -4.47 12.85
C ALA A 66 -15.19 -4.50 14.14
N GLN A 67 -13.96 -4.02 14.11
CA GLN A 67 -13.09 -3.91 15.28
C GLN A 67 -13.69 -2.98 16.34
N TYR A 68 -14.22 -1.82 15.93
CA TYR A 68 -14.88 -0.90 16.85
C TYR A 68 -16.14 -1.53 17.48
N MET A 69 -16.94 -2.27 16.70
CA MET A 69 -18.13 -2.95 17.23
C MET A 69 -17.80 -4.09 18.20
N VAL A 70 -16.69 -4.82 17.96
CA VAL A 70 -16.16 -5.81 18.92
C VAL A 70 -15.74 -5.12 20.23
N LEU A 71 -15.00 -4.00 20.15
CA LEU A 71 -14.64 -3.20 21.33
C LEU A 71 -15.89 -2.81 22.12
N ARG A 72 -16.92 -2.28 21.45
CA ARG A 72 -18.19 -1.93 22.12
C ARG A 72 -18.91 -3.12 22.72
N ALA A 73 -18.91 -4.27 22.09
CA ALA A 73 -19.54 -5.49 22.60
C ALA A 73 -18.82 -6.00 23.87
N ILE A 74 -17.49 -5.89 23.93
CA ILE A 74 -16.71 -6.22 25.12
C ILE A 74 -17.01 -5.24 26.24
N THR A 75 -16.98 -3.94 25.98
CA THR A 75 -17.10 -2.91 27.02
C THR A 75 -18.54 -2.72 27.52
N GLY A 76 -19.52 -3.00 26.69
CA GLY A 76 -20.92 -2.65 26.98
C GLY A 76 -21.07 -1.12 27.13
N GLY A 77 -22.18 -0.66 27.64
CA GLY A 77 -22.40 0.78 27.89
C GLY A 77 -21.79 1.31 29.20
N GLU A 78 -21.35 0.44 30.09
CA GLU A 78 -21.00 0.78 31.46
C GLU A 78 -19.50 0.82 31.75
N HIS A 79 -18.69 0.08 30.97
CA HIS A 79 -17.25 0.04 31.18
C HIS A 79 -16.59 1.33 30.65
N LYS A 80 -16.00 2.10 31.56
CA LYS A 80 -15.43 3.43 31.27
C LYS A 80 -13.90 3.46 31.20
N ASN A 81 -13.23 2.37 31.56
CA ASN A 81 -11.78 2.30 31.58
C ASN A 81 -11.25 1.89 30.17
N VAL A 82 -11.57 2.69 29.17
CA VAL A 82 -11.15 2.49 27.78
C VAL A 82 -10.34 3.70 27.34
N MET A 83 -9.15 3.47 26.80
CA MET A 83 -8.28 4.49 26.26
C MET A 83 -7.98 4.16 24.80
N LEU A 84 -8.17 5.14 23.92
CA LEU A 84 -7.71 5.08 22.53
C LEU A 84 -6.50 6.01 22.38
N VAL A 85 -5.47 5.52 21.72
CA VAL A 85 -4.28 6.30 21.33
C VAL A 85 -4.15 6.25 19.84
N GLY A 86 -3.95 7.40 19.20
CA GLY A 86 -3.84 7.46 17.73
C GLY A 86 -3.58 8.86 17.21
N ASP A 87 -3.21 8.92 15.93
CA ASP A 87 -2.99 10.15 15.19
C ASP A 87 -3.77 10.09 13.87
N THR A 88 -4.79 10.93 13.72
CA THR A 88 -5.66 10.94 12.52
C THR A 88 -4.91 11.25 11.24
N LYS A 89 -3.78 11.99 11.31
CA LYS A 89 -2.89 12.30 10.20
C LYS A 89 -2.11 11.08 9.72
N GLN A 90 -2.03 10.01 10.53
CA GLN A 90 -1.41 8.73 10.18
C GLN A 90 -2.41 7.65 9.76
N SER A 91 -3.69 7.99 9.53
CA SER A 91 -4.69 7.06 9.00
C SER A 91 -4.47 6.85 7.49
N ILE A 92 -3.89 5.70 7.12
CA ILE A 92 -3.52 5.37 5.74
C ILE A 92 -4.10 4.04 5.25
N TYR A 93 -4.94 3.36 6.05
CA TYR A 93 -5.51 2.04 5.73
C TYR A 93 -7.01 2.08 5.38
N ALA A 94 -7.53 3.21 4.84
CA ALA A 94 -8.95 3.30 4.52
C ALA A 94 -9.41 2.31 3.43
N PHE A 95 -8.49 1.76 2.63
CA PHE A 95 -8.80 0.72 1.65
C PHE A 95 -9.32 -0.59 2.29
N ASN A 96 -9.02 -0.83 3.57
CA ASN A 96 -9.55 -1.96 4.36
C ASN A 96 -10.73 -1.58 5.26
N GLY A 97 -11.37 -0.42 5.02
CA GLY A 97 -12.51 0.08 5.80
C GLY A 97 -12.13 0.81 7.09
N SER A 98 -10.83 1.04 7.36
CA SER A 98 -10.39 1.85 8.50
C SER A 98 -10.77 3.31 8.33
N SER A 99 -11.08 3.96 9.45
CA SER A 99 -11.41 5.39 9.46
C SER A 99 -11.19 5.99 10.85
N SER A 100 -10.54 7.15 10.90
CA SER A 100 -10.39 7.90 12.14
C SER A 100 -11.71 8.28 12.83
N LYS A 101 -12.83 8.27 12.08
CA LYS A 101 -14.17 8.55 12.64
C LYS A 101 -14.54 7.65 13.82
N TYR A 102 -14.00 6.43 13.87
CA TYR A 102 -14.27 5.52 15.00
C TYR A 102 -13.60 5.99 16.28
N MET A 103 -12.46 6.69 16.18
CA MET A 103 -11.78 7.34 17.28
C MET A 103 -12.38 8.73 17.58
N ASP A 104 -12.51 9.59 16.58
CA ASP A 104 -12.85 11.01 16.75
C ASP A 104 -14.35 11.24 16.99
N ASP A 105 -15.23 10.51 16.27
CA ASP A 105 -16.67 10.75 16.33
C ASP A 105 -17.37 9.71 17.21
N TRP A 106 -17.20 8.42 16.86
CA TRP A 106 -17.98 7.36 17.51
C TRP A 106 -17.55 7.13 18.96
N PHE A 107 -16.24 7.06 19.21
CA PHE A 107 -15.74 6.87 20.57
C PHE A 107 -16.08 8.06 21.47
N VAL A 108 -15.94 9.27 20.97
CA VAL A 108 -16.32 10.49 21.72
C VAL A 108 -17.80 10.45 22.08
N LYS A 109 -18.67 10.10 21.14
CA LYS A 109 -20.11 9.99 21.37
C LYS A 109 -20.47 8.89 22.37
N ASP A 110 -19.83 7.73 22.27
CA ASP A 110 -20.19 6.55 23.04
C ASP A 110 -19.62 6.57 24.48
N TYR A 111 -18.42 7.15 24.66
CA TYR A 111 -17.72 7.09 25.94
C TYR A 111 -17.54 8.44 26.63
N ASN A 112 -17.74 9.56 25.94
CA ASN A 112 -17.50 10.91 26.45
C ASN A 112 -16.11 11.03 27.13
N PRO A 113 -15.00 10.73 26.42
CA PRO A 113 -13.66 10.63 27.01
C PRO A 113 -13.10 12.01 27.36
N THR A 114 -12.13 12.02 28.28
CA THR A 114 -11.22 13.15 28.40
C THR A 114 -10.15 13.04 27.30
N VAL A 115 -9.97 14.11 26.53
CA VAL A 115 -8.98 14.15 25.43
C VAL A 115 -7.70 14.81 25.93
N TYR A 116 -6.58 14.15 25.67
CA TYR A 116 -5.24 14.65 25.91
C TYR A 116 -4.47 14.71 24.59
N ASN A 117 -3.83 15.85 24.31
CA ASN A 117 -2.99 16.01 23.12
C ASN A 117 -1.52 15.83 23.53
N LEU A 118 -0.80 14.97 22.79
CA LEU A 118 0.64 14.78 22.90
C LEU A 118 1.31 15.51 21.74
N ASN A 119 1.72 16.75 21.99
CA ASN A 119 2.24 17.63 20.94
C ASN A 119 3.78 17.56 20.79
N GLU A 120 4.47 17.03 21.81
CA GLU A 120 5.93 16.96 21.84
C GLU A 120 6.46 15.83 20.93
N ASN A 121 7.35 16.18 20.00
CA ASN A 121 7.96 15.23 19.09
C ASN A 121 9.41 14.94 19.48
N TYR A 122 9.69 13.69 19.83
CA TYR A 122 11.01 13.18 20.23
C TYR A 122 11.69 12.33 19.15
N ARG A 123 11.14 12.28 17.92
CA ARG A 123 11.66 11.46 16.82
C ARG A 123 12.47 12.26 15.84
N SER A 124 11.87 13.28 15.27
CA SER A 124 12.37 13.96 14.09
C SER A 124 13.01 15.30 14.42
N ALA A 125 14.08 15.63 13.72
CA ALA A 125 14.74 16.91 13.82
C ALA A 125 13.85 18.06 13.30
N LYS A 126 14.15 19.29 13.71
CA LYS A 126 13.35 20.50 13.45
C LYS A 126 13.00 20.69 11.99
N ALA A 127 13.97 20.61 11.07
CA ALA A 127 13.74 20.83 9.64
C ALA A 127 12.70 19.87 9.03
N ILE A 128 12.62 18.64 9.55
CA ILE A 128 11.66 17.63 9.10
C ILE A 128 10.26 17.95 9.62
N LEU A 129 10.15 18.34 10.90
CA LEU A 129 8.86 18.72 11.50
C LEU A 129 8.29 19.98 10.86
N ASP A 130 9.12 21.02 10.69
CA ASP A 130 8.73 22.25 10.00
C ASP A 130 8.20 21.97 8.58
N TYR A 131 8.77 20.97 7.91
CA TYR A 131 8.30 20.53 6.59
C TYR A 131 6.99 19.76 6.68
N ALA A 132 6.88 18.81 7.61
CA ALA A 132 5.68 18.02 7.83
C ALA A 132 4.46 18.90 8.19
N GLN A 133 4.65 19.88 9.07
CA GLN A 133 3.61 20.84 9.46
C GLN A 133 3.07 21.62 8.26
N LYS A 134 3.94 22.03 7.32
CA LYS A 134 3.51 22.72 6.08
C LYS A 134 2.67 21.83 5.17
N VAL A 135 2.95 20.52 5.15
CA VAL A 135 2.18 19.55 4.35
C VAL A 135 0.77 19.36 4.89
N VAL A 136 0.62 19.25 6.22
CA VAL A 136 -0.68 19.02 6.86
C VAL A 136 -1.38 20.32 7.31
N HIS A 137 -0.74 21.48 7.13
CA HIS A 137 -1.24 22.78 7.59
C HIS A 137 -1.58 22.79 9.08
N ASP A 138 -0.69 22.24 9.90
CA ASP A 138 -0.88 22.11 11.34
C ASP A 138 0.40 22.43 12.10
N ASP A 139 0.35 23.50 12.86
CA ASP A 139 1.48 24.03 13.64
C ASP A 139 1.42 23.59 15.13
N THR A 140 0.68 22.53 15.44
CA THR A 140 0.47 22.10 16.85
C THR A 140 1.59 21.20 17.38
N LEU A 141 2.50 20.69 16.53
CA LEU A 141 3.61 19.85 16.96
C LEU A 141 4.76 20.70 17.49
N ASP A 142 5.17 20.42 18.71
CA ASP A 142 6.32 21.05 19.34
C ASP A 142 7.61 20.29 19.02
N VAL A 143 8.61 21.05 18.58
CA VAL A 143 9.95 20.51 18.33
C VAL A 143 10.67 20.37 19.68
N THR A 144 10.81 19.17 20.17
CA THR A 144 11.43 18.91 21.47
C THR A 144 12.94 18.64 21.33
N LEU A 145 13.36 18.06 20.21
CA LEU A 145 14.77 17.76 20.01
C LEU A 145 15.59 18.99 19.63
N PRO A 146 16.81 19.14 20.20
CA PRO A 146 17.69 20.29 19.93
C PRO A 146 18.35 20.24 18.55
N TYR A 147 18.05 19.23 17.70
CA TYR A 147 18.72 18.99 16.44
C TYR A 147 18.02 19.69 15.28
N THR A 148 18.80 20.40 14.46
CA THR A 148 18.29 21.08 13.27
C THR A 148 17.89 20.10 12.18
N GLY A 149 18.74 19.12 11.90
CA GLY A 149 18.55 18.14 10.82
C GLY A 149 18.59 18.74 9.42
N VAL A 150 18.24 17.94 8.43
CA VAL A 150 18.23 18.34 7.01
C VAL A 150 16.92 17.92 6.36
N CYS A 151 16.28 18.85 5.64
CA CYS A 151 15.15 18.55 4.74
C CYS A 151 15.40 19.28 3.43
N LYS A 152 15.63 18.52 2.33
CA LYS A 152 15.94 19.08 1.00
C LYS A 152 15.13 18.42 -0.10
N GLU A 153 14.78 19.21 -1.12
CA GLU A 153 14.13 18.74 -2.33
C GLU A 153 15.09 18.77 -3.51
N TYR A 154 15.04 17.72 -4.34
CA TYR A 154 15.86 17.60 -5.54
C TYR A 154 15.01 17.21 -6.74
N ALA A 155 15.20 17.95 -7.85
CA ALA A 155 14.61 17.65 -9.14
C ALA A 155 15.67 17.01 -10.03
N TYR A 156 15.31 15.91 -10.67
CA TYR A 156 16.18 15.20 -11.61
C TYR A 156 15.50 15.13 -12.97
N ASP A 157 16.28 15.01 -14.04
CA ASP A 157 15.71 14.99 -15.38
C ASP A 157 14.86 13.73 -15.60
N THR A 158 15.36 12.56 -15.18
CA THR A 158 14.72 11.26 -15.37
C THR A 158 14.71 10.41 -14.11
N PRO A 159 13.85 9.34 -14.02
CA PRO A 159 13.89 8.37 -12.93
C PRO A 159 15.22 7.62 -12.82
N CYS A 160 15.95 7.47 -13.94
CA CYS A 160 17.28 6.85 -13.91
C CYS A 160 18.33 7.75 -13.26
N GLU A 161 18.30 9.04 -13.57
CA GLU A 161 19.17 10.04 -12.93
C GLU A 161 18.81 10.18 -11.45
N GLU A 162 17.50 10.28 -11.11
CA GLU A 162 17.04 10.26 -9.73
C GLU A 162 17.64 9.08 -8.96
N ALA A 163 17.58 7.88 -9.51
CA ALA A 163 18.11 6.68 -8.87
C ALA A 163 19.66 6.71 -8.72
N GLN A 164 20.37 7.20 -9.73
CA GLN A 164 21.83 7.34 -9.69
C GLN A 164 22.25 8.32 -8.60
N GLU A 165 21.61 9.47 -8.53
CA GLU A 165 21.95 10.51 -7.56
C GLU A 165 21.55 10.13 -6.14
N VAL A 166 20.41 9.44 -5.94
CA VAL A 166 20.03 8.88 -4.64
C VAL A 166 21.08 7.88 -4.16
N VAL A 167 21.53 6.96 -5.02
CA VAL A 167 22.57 5.98 -4.65
C VAL A 167 23.91 6.65 -4.40
N SER A 168 24.26 7.68 -5.16
CA SER A 168 25.46 8.52 -4.91
C SER A 168 25.36 9.22 -3.56
N GLY A 169 24.21 9.80 -3.24
CA GLY A 169 23.92 10.41 -1.93
C GLY A 169 24.06 9.43 -0.77
N ILE A 170 23.51 8.21 -0.93
CA ILE A 170 23.66 7.13 0.07
C ILE A 170 25.15 6.84 0.31
N LYS A 171 25.94 6.64 -0.76
CA LYS A 171 27.39 6.39 -0.63
C LYS A 171 28.13 7.50 0.10
N SER A 172 27.76 8.75 -0.14
CA SER A 172 28.41 9.91 0.49
C SER A 172 28.06 10.07 1.98
N LEU A 173 26.92 9.55 2.40
CA LEU A 173 26.44 9.64 3.77
C LEU A 173 26.95 8.50 4.66
N VAL A 174 27.18 7.32 4.10
CA VAL A 174 27.70 6.18 4.87
C VAL A 174 29.10 6.50 5.39
N GLY A 175 29.31 6.27 6.68
CA GLY A 175 30.54 6.63 7.41
C GLY A 175 30.58 8.06 7.92
N ALA A 176 29.60 8.91 7.59
CA ALA A 176 29.50 10.27 8.12
C ALA A 176 28.95 10.26 9.56
N GLU A 177 29.32 11.26 10.34
CA GLU A 177 28.74 11.59 11.64
C GLU A 177 27.59 12.57 11.41
N ILE A 178 26.43 12.31 12.05
CA ILE A 178 25.24 13.15 11.95
C ILE A 178 24.88 13.67 13.34
N GLU A 179 24.51 14.95 13.42
CA GLU A 179 24.05 15.59 14.64
C GLU A 179 22.91 14.80 15.29
N GLY A 180 23.09 14.44 16.57
CA GLY A 180 22.08 13.70 17.35
C GLY A 180 21.94 12.22 16.97
N TYR A 181 22.93 11.65 16.34
CA TYR A 181 23.04 10.22 16.09
C TYR A 181 24.39 9.69 16.63
N ASP A 182 24.33 8.63 17.43
CA ASP A 182 25.53 8.06 18.04
C ASP A 182 26.25 7.14 17.06
N GLY A 183 27.48 7.51 16.71
CA GLY A 183 28.33 6.77 15.80
C GLY A 183 28.27 7.24 14.35
N LYS A 184 28.81 6.40 13.45
CA LYS A 184 28.84 6.66 12.01
C LYS A 184 27.69 5.99 11.31
N LEU A 185 27.07 6.70 10.36
CA LEU A 185 26.01 6.14 9.53
C LEU A 185 26.43 4.86 8.81
N SER A 186 25.59 3.84 8.93
CA SER A 186 25.67 2.59 8.18
C SER A 186 24.57 2.53 7.10
N TYR A 187 24.65 1.55 6.22
CA TYR A 187 23.58 1.34 5.23
C TYR A 187 22.22 1.03 5.86
N SER A 188 22.19 0.36 7.02
CA SER A 188 20.95 0.02 7.74
C SER A 188 20.23 1.21 8.38
N ASP A 189 20.93 2.35 8.52
CA ASP A 189 20.33 3.59 9.03
C ASP A 189 19.60 4.39 7.95
N ILE A 190 19.62 3.93 6.70
CA ILE A 190 19.11 4.63 5.53
C ILE A 190 17.92 3.87 4.95
N ALA A 191 16.83 4.58 4.72
CA ALA A 191 15.66 4.05 4.02
C ALA A 191 15.38 4.84 2.75
N VAL A 192 14.98 4.14 1.69
CA VAL A 192 14.42 4.73 0.46
C VAL A 192 12.95 4.36 0.40
N LEU A 193 12.09 5.38 0.42
CA LEU A 193 10.65 5.25 0.45
C LEU A 193 10.03 5.71 -0.87
N ALA A 194 9.03 4.99 -1.34
CA ALA A 194 8.23 5.38 -2.49
C ALA A 194 6.74 5.09 -2.25
N ARG A 195 5.88 5.71 -3.07
CA ARG A 195 4.43 5.45 -3.03
C ARG A 195 4.09 4.02 -3.44
N ASN A 196 4.84 3.46 -4.38
CA ASN A 196 4.67 2.11 -4.88
C ASN A 196 6.03 1.41 -5.13
N LYS A 197 6.00 0.08 -5.21
CA LYS A 197 7.22 -0.75 -5.41
C LYS A 197 7.91 -0.50 -6.76
N PHE A 198 7.15 -0.08 -7.78
CA PHE A 198 7.71 0.13 -9.12
C PHE A 198 8.77 1.23 -9.12
N VAL A 199 8.52 2.34 -8.44
CA VAL A 199 9.49 3.45 -8.33
C VAL A 199 10.80 2.96 -7.71
N LEU A 200 10.74 2.05 -6.75
CA LEU A 200 11.92 1.47 -6.09
C LEU A 200 12.76 0.58 -7.03
N GLY A 201 12.17 0.05 -8.11
CA GLY A 201 12.87 -0.83 -9.04
C GLY A 201 14.12 -0.20 -9.66
N LYS A 202 14.07 1.11 -9.99
CA LYS A 202 15.24 1.83 -10.53
C LYS A 202 16.31 2.05 -9.48
N ILE A 203 15.92 2.29 -8.24
CA ILE A 203 16.85 2.39 -7.10
C ILE A 203 17.54 1.03 -6.89
N GLU A 204 16.75 -0.05 -6.91
CA GLU A 204 17.27 -1.41 -6.77
C GLU A 204 18.31 -1.75 -7.85
N GLU A 205 18.01 -1.45 -9.13
CA GLU A 205 18.95 -1.63 -10.25
C GLU A 205 20.29 -0.92 -9.99
N GLN A 206 20.26 0.32 -9.47
CA GLN A 206 21.45 1.10 -9.17
C GLN A 206 22.22 0.58 -7.92
N LEU A 207 21.51 0.15 -6.88
CA LEU A 207 22.14 -0.47 -5.71
C LEU A 207 22.84 -1.78 -6.10
N LYS A 208 22.19 -2.64 -6.88
CA LYS A 208 22.76 -3.89 -7.41
C LYS A 208 24.00 -3.63 -8.25
N SER A 209 23.93 -2.70 -9.20
CA SER A 209 25.06 -2.37 -10.08
C SER A 209 26.24 -1.77 -9.32
N GLY A 210 25.95 -1.06 -8.22
CA GLY A 210 26.94 -0.49 -7.31
C GLY A 210 27.50 -1.46 -6.27
N GLY A 211 26.98 -2.69 -6.19
CA GLY A 211 27.36 -3.69 -5.17
C GLY A 211 27.01 -3.30 -3.75
N LEU A 212 25.97 -2.46 -3.56
CA LEU A 212 25.56 -1.98 -2.24
C LEU A 212 24.56 -2.94 -1.59
N PRO A 213 24.69 -3.21 -0.28
CA PRO A 213 23.73 -4.03 0.43
C PRO A 213 22.38 -3.31 0.58
N TYR A 214 21.29 -4.00 0.30
CA TYR A 214 19.93 -3.51 0.48
C TYR A 214 18.98 -4.66 0.77
N HIS A 215 17.83 -4.34 1.35
CA HIS A 215 16.73 -5.29 1.54
C HIS A 215 15.38 -4.61 1.33
N TYR A 216 14.40 -5.38 0.87
CA TYR A 216 13.02 -4.92 0.87
C TYR A 216 12.37 -5.20 2.20
N LYS A 217 11.75 -4.16 2.78
CA LYS A 217 10.85 -4.39 3.89
C LYS A 217 9.52 -4.90 3.36
N THR A 218 9.12 -6.08 3.84
CA THR A 218 7.83 -6.69 3.50
C THR A 218 7.00 -6.85 4.76
N THR A 219 5.69 -6.64 4.64
CA THR A 219 4.71 -6.88 5.73
C THR A 219 4.16 -8.31 5.70
N GLY A 220 4.68 -9.18 4.82
CA GLY A 220 4.04 -10.46 4.52
C GLY A 220 2.76 -10.30 3.67
N ALA A 221 2.35 -9.07 3.37
CA ALA A 221 1.26 -8.80 2.44
C ALA A 221 1.70 -9.13 1.00
N GLY A 222 0.81 -9.73 0.25
CA GLY A 222 1.03 -10.09 -1.14
C GLY A 222 1.20 -8.90 -2.07
N LEU A 223 1.41 -9.20 -3.34
CA LEU A 223 1.39 -8.19 -4.39
C LEU A 223 -0.06 -7.74 -4.61
N GLU A 224 -0.33 -6.48 -4.37
CA GLU A 224 -1.64 -5.87 -4.64
C GLU A 224 -1.56 -5.03 -5.91
N PHE A 225 -2.52 -5.25 -6.80
CA PHE A 225 -2.69 -4.46 -8.00
C PHE A 225 -3.65 -3.30 -7.76
N ALA A 226 -3.37 -2.18 -8.37
CA ALA A 226 -4.16 -0.99 -8.24
C ALA A 226 -4.98 -0.69 -9.50
N SER A 227 -4.42 -0.93 -10.70
CA SER A 227 -5.11 -0.71 -11.96
C SER A 227 -6.22 -1.73 -12.21
N THR A 228 -7.25 -1.31 -12.94
CA THR A 228 -8.34 -2.19 -13.37
C THR A 228 -7.83 -3.38 -14.18
N ALA A 229 -6.88 -3.14 -15.08
CA ALA A 229 -6.32 -4.18 -15.95
C ALA A 229 -5.55 -5.25 -15.17
N ALA A 230 -4.66 -4.86 -14.26
CA ALA A 230 -3.89 -5.83 -13.48
C ALA A 230 -4.77 -6.58 -12.46
N LYS A 231 -5.77 -5.93 -11.87
CA LYS A 231 -6.79 -6.59 -11.04
C LYS A 231 -7.60 -7.61 -11.84
N ALA A 232 -8.04 -7.23 -13.05
CA ALA A 232 -8.78 -8.13 -13.92
C ALA A 232 -7.92 -9.35 -14.33
N PHE A 233 -6.62 -9.14 -14.60
CA PHE A 233 -5.68 -10.22 -14.88
C PHE A 233 -5.55 -11.19 -13.69
N ASP A 234 -5.34 -10.67 -12.46
CA ASP A 234 -5.21 -11.50 -11.26
C ASP A 234 -6.48 -12.31 -11.00
N LEU A 235 -7.65 -11.68 -11.04
CA LEU A 235 -8.93 -12.37 -10.87
C LEU A 235 -9.18 -13.41 -11.96
N ALA A 236 -8.88 -13.09 -13.21
CA ALA A 236 -8.99 -14.05 -14.32
C ALA A 236 -8.03 -15.25 -14.12
N MET A 237 -6.82 -15.02 -13.61
CA MET A 237 -5.87 -16.07 -13.25
C MET A 237 -6.43 -16.98 -12.13
N VAL A 238 -7.09 -16.42 -11.11
CA VAL A 238 -7.76 -17.21 -10.06
C VAL A 238 -8.85 -18.09 -10.66
N VAL A 239 -9.76 -17.49 -11.43
CA VAL A 239 -10.87 -18.23 -12.05
C VAL A 239 -10.36 -19.28 -13.04
N ARG A 240 -9.27 -19.02 -13.77
CA ARG A 240 -8.61 -19.97 -14.65
C ARG A 240 -8.05 -21.18 -13.90
N THR A 241 -7.47 -20.98 -12.70
CA THR A 241 -6.97 -22.08 -11.86
C THR A 241 -8.06 -22.81 -11.11
N ASN A 242 -9.19 -22.17 -10.84
CA ASN A 242 -10.37 -22.77 -10.21
C ASN A 242 -11.66 -22.30 -10.89
N PRO A 243 -12.12 -22.98 -11.95
CA PRO A 243 -13.32 -22.59 -12.69
C PRO A 243 -14.64 -22.62 -11.86
N TYR A 244 -14.62 -23.21 -10.67
CA TYR A 244 -15.75 -23.25 -9.76
C TYR A 244 -15.80 -22.07 -8.78
N ASP A 245 -14.79 -21.18 -8.82
CA ASP A 245 -14.70 -20.01 -7.94
C ASP A 245 -15.67 -18.91 -8.41
N ARG A 246 -16.89 -18.98 -7.91
CA ARG A 246 -17.96 -18.02 -8.24
C ARG A 246 -17.67 -16.62 -7.69
N LEU A 247 -17.06 -16.54 -6.51
CA LEU A 247 -16.75 -15.26 -5.89
C LEU A 247 -15.82 -14.42 -6.77
N HIS A 248 -14.68 -14.98 -7.16
CA HIS A 248 -13.72 -14.26 -8.01
C HIS A 248 -14.25 -14.03 -9.43
N LEU A 249 -15.11 -14.91 -9.94
CA LEU A 249 -15.78 -14.68 -11.22
C LEU A 249 -16.73 -13.47 -11.13
N ASP A 250 -17.51 -13.32 -10.06
CA ASP A 250 -18.40 -12.19 -9.86
C ASP A 250 -17.62 -10.88 -9.62
N MET A 251 -16.52 -10.95 -8.88
CA MET A 251 -15.60 -9.81 -8.73
C MET A 251 -15.00 -9.37 -10.07
N LEU A 252 -14.58 -10.33 -10.91
CA LEU A 252 -14.07 -10.04 -12.25
C LEU A 252 -15.14 -9.37 -13.10
N GLN A 253 -16.36 -9.92 -13.13
CA GLN A 253 -17.49 -9.33 -13.86
C GLN A 253 -17.75 -7.88 -13.43
N SER A 254 -17.76 -7.62 -12.13
CA SER A 254 -17.95 -6.27 -11.58
C SER A 254 -16.86 -5.30 -12.04
N ILE A 255 -15.58 -5.73 -12.04
CA ILE A 255 -14.46 -4.87 -12.43
C ILE A 255 -14.45 -4.56 -13.94
N VAL A 256 -14.80 -5.55 -14.78
CA VAL A 256 -14.81 -5.37 -16.25
C VAL A 256 -16.14 -4.86 -16.80
N GLY A 257 -17.12 -4.62 -15.92
CA GLY A 257 -18.41 -4.02 -16.29
C GLY A 257 -19.37 -4.95 -17.04
N VAL A 258 -19.30 -6.27 -16.79
CA VAL A 258 -20.23 -7.27 -17.33
C VAL A 258 -21.02 -7.95 -16.21
N SER A 259 -22.07 -8.70 -16.55
CA SER A 259 -22.90 -9.40 -15.57
C SER A 259 -23.47 -10.70 -16.15
N HIS A 260 -23.95 -11.57 -15.26
CA HIS A 260 -24.61 -12.82 -15.60
C HIS A 260 -23.79 -13.85 -16.39
N CYS A 261 -22.45 -13.72 -16.38
CA CYS A 261 -21.56 -14.72 -16.99
C CYS A 261 -21.35 -15.91 -16.04
N LYS A 262 -21.38 -17.11 -16.60
CA LYS A 262 -21.23 -18.36 -15.85
C LYS A 262 -19.83 -18.95 -15.93
N SER A 263 -19.01 -18.45 -16.86
CA SER A 263 -17.63 -18.89 -17.06
C SER A 263 -16.74 -17.74 -17.50
N LEU A 264 -15.41 -17.96 -17.43
CA LEU A 264 -14.40 -16.98 -17.84
C LEU A 264 -14.50 -16.65 -19.33
N GLU A 265 -14.85 -17.64 -20.18
CA GLU A 265 -15.00 -17.46 -21.62
C GLU A 265 -16.17 -16.49 -21.90
N GLN A 266 -17.31 -16.65 -21.21
CA GLN A 266 -18.43 -15.72 -21.35
C GLN A 266 -18.07 -14.30 -20.89
N VAL A 267 -17.25 -14.16 -19.85
CA VAL A 267 -16.74 -12.83 -19.44
C VAL A 267 -15.95 -12.22 -20.58
N VAL A 268 -14.98 -12.95 -21.16
CA VAL A 268 -14.17 -12.48 -22.29
C VAL A 268 -15.02 -12.04 -23.47
N GLU A 269 -16.03 -12.82 -23.84
CA GLU A 269 -16.92 -12.50 -24.97
C GLU A 269 -17.68 -11.18 -24.77
N ASN A 270 -18.11 -10.90 -23.54
CA ASN A 270 -18.99 -9.77 -23.23
C ASN A 270 -18.23 -8.48 -22.86
N ILE A 271 -16.90 -8.49 -22.66
CA ILE A 271 -16.12 -7.28 -22.39
C ILE A 271 -16.14 -6.36 -23.60
N SER A 272 -16.57 -5.11 -23.41
CA SER A 272 -16.62 -4.09 -24.46
C SER A 272 -15.30 -3.31 -24.62
N ASP A 273 -14.55 -3.13 -23.55
CA ASP A 273 -13.24 -2.49 -23.59
C ASP A 273 -12.21 -3.42 -24.26
N ALA A 274 -11.61 -2.98 -25.37
CA ALA A 274 -10.73 -3.81 -26.18
C ALA A 274 -9.46 -4.24 -25.42
N PHE A 275 -8.87 -3.33 -24.63
CA PHE A 275 -7.66 -3.63 -23.88
C PHE A 275 -7.95 -4.57 -22.69
N LEU A 276 -9.01 -4.31 -21.92
CA LEU A 276 -9.44 -5.22 -20.83
C LEU A 276 -9.82 -6.60 -21.38
N LYS A 277 -10.46 -6.66 -22.54
CA LYS A 277 -10.78 -7.93 -23.21
C LYS A 277 -9.51 -8.71 -23.52
N GLU A 278 -8.51 -8.07 -24.13
CA GLU A 278 -7.21 -8.68 -24.40
C GLU A 278 -6.54 -9.18 -23.10
N VAL A 279 -6.51 -8.37 -22.07
CA VAL A 279 -5.92 -8.72 -20.76
C VAL A 279 -6.57 -9.97 -20.17
N VAL A 280 -7.90 -10.04 -20.11
CA VAL A 280 -8.63 -11.17 -19.55
C VAL A 280 -8.50 -12.41 -20.45
N GLN A 281 -8.51 -12.23 -21.77
CA GLN A 281 -8.30 -13.30 -22.73
C GLN A 281 -6.89 -13.90 -22.59
N GLN A 282 -5.86 -13.09 -22.46
CA GLN A 282 -4.49 -13.54 -22.25
C GLN A 282 -4.35 -14.30 -20.91
N ALA A 283 -5.03 -13.87 -19.86
CA ALA A 283 -5.07 -14.58 -18.60
C ALA A 283 -5.78 -15.93 -18.70
N SER A 284 -6.88 -16.04 -19.49
CA SER A 284 -7.62 -17.28 -19.69
C SER A 284 -6.81 -18.35 -20.42
N LEU A 285 -5.82 -17.94 -21.22
CA LEU A 285 -4.91 -18.82 -21.97
C LEU A 285 -3.68 -19.27 -21.17
N LEU A 286 -3.54 -18.88 -19.92
CA LEU A 286 -2.44 -19.32 -19.06
C LEU A 286 -2.49 -20.83 -18.88
N LYS A 287 -1.33 -21.47 -18.95
CA LYS A 287 -1.16 -22.91 -18.69
C LYS A 287 -1.04 -23.17 -17.18
N ASP A 288 -1.49 -24.33 -16.75
CA ASP A 288 -1.46 -24.70 -15.32
C ASP A 288 -0.05 -24.77 -14.73
N ASP A 289 0.94 -25.12 -15.58
CA ASP A 289 2.37 -25.09 -15.23
C ASP A 289 2.97 -23.69 -15.26
N GLY A 290 2.22 -22.66 -15.70
CA GLY A 290 2.69 -21.29 -15.84
C GLY A 290 3.75 -21.08 -16.91
N SER A 291 4.08 -22.09 -17.75
CA SER A 291 5.18 -22.04 -18.72
C SER A 291 5.05 -20.89 -19.72
N ASN A 292 3.84 -20.41 -20.00
CA ASN A 292 3.58 -19.29 -20.89
C ASN A 292 3.39 -17.93 -20.18
N MET A 293 3.48 -17.87 -18.85
CA MET A 293 3.22 -16.64 -18.07
C MET A 293 4.07 -15.45 -18.55
N TYR A 294 5.38 -15.66 -18.71
CA TYR A 294 6.27 -14.60 -19.20
C TYR A 294 5.86 -14.06 -20.57
N GLN A 295 5.51 -14.95 -21.51
CA GLN A 295 5.10 -14.55 -22.86
C GLN A 295 3.73 -13.88 -22.85
N THR A 296 2.80 -14.35 -22.03
CA THR A 296 1.49 -13.74 -21.82
C THR A 296 1.62 -12.30 -21.33
N VAL A 297 2.37 -12.05 -20.28
CA VAL A 297 2.59 -10.70 -19.75
C VAL A 297 3.34 -9.83 -20.76
N LYS A 298 4.32 -10.39 -21.48
CA LYS A 298 5.03 -9.67 -22.55
C LYS A 298 4.10 -9.29 -23.69
N SER A 299 3.13 -10.14 -24.06
CA SER A 299 2.12 -9.82 -25.08
C SER A 299 1.27 -8.62 -24.66
N ILE A 300 0.74 -8.62 -23.42
CA ILE A 300 -0.03 -7.50 -22.89
C ILE A 300 0.79 -6.20 -22.90
N LEU A 301 2.05 -6.26 -22.48
CA LEU A 301 2.95 -5.09 -22.52
C LEU A 301 3.22 -4.60 -23.95
N ASN A 302 3.30 -5.51 -24.93
CA ASN A 302 3.48 -5.13 -26.34
C ASN A 302 2.20 -4.48 -26.91
N THR A 303 1.02 -5.00 -26.57
CA THR A 303 -0.26 -4.38 -26.93
C THR A 303 -0.34 -2.97 -26.34
N LEU A 304 0.03 -2.81 -25.06
CA LEU A 304 0.08 -1.50 -24.42
C LEU A 304 1.05 -0.53 -25.10
N LYS A 305 2.23 -1.03 -25.56
CA LYS A 305 3.21 -0.22 -26.31
C LYS A 305 2.73 0.17 -27.71
N ALA A 306 1.96 -0.69 -28.34
CA ALA A 306 1.39 -0.45 -29.68
C ALA A 306 0.14 0.44 -29.64
N SER A 307 -0.53 0.53 -28.48
CA SER A 307 -1.70 1.37 -28.28
C SER A 307 -1.31 2.85 -28.33
N ASN A 308 -2.13 3.66 -28.97
CA ASN A 308 -1.94 5.10 -29.00
C ASN A 308 -2.47 5.73 -27.71
N ALA A 309 -1.90 6.86 -27.30
CA ALA A 309 -2.34 7.60 -26.10
C ALA A 309 -3.84 7.95 -26.11
N SER A 310 -4.49 7.95 -27.27
CA SER A 310 -5.93 8.21 -27.46
C SER A 310 -6.85 7.09 -26.97
N GLU A 311 -6.35 5.88 -26.79
CA GLU A 311 -7.14 4.72 -26.33
C GLU A 311 -7.29 4.70 -24.80
N PHE A 312 -6.47 5.45 -24.08
CA PHE A 312 -6.49 5.53 -22.63
C PHE A 312 -6.97 6.90 -22.15
N LYS A 313 -7.62 6.88 -20.98
CA LYS A 313 -8.17 8.11 -20.36
C LYS A 313 -7.09 9.09 -19.89
N SER A 314 -5.87 8.61 -19.61
CA SER A 314 -4.74 9.46 -19.22
C SER A 314 -3.40 8.73 -19.39
N THR A 315 -2.32 9.49 -19.59
CA THR A 315 -0.94 8.99 -19.61
C THR A 315 -0.53 8.32 -18.30
N ASP A 316 -1.06 8.76 -17.16
CA ASP A 316 -0.77 8.20 -15.84
C ASP A 316 -1.39 6.83 -15.66
N GLU A 317 -2.57 6.58 -16.23
CA GLU A 317 -3.22 5.28 -16.23
C GLU A 317 -2.41 4.25 -17.01
N VAL A 318 -1.91 4.63 -18.18
CA VAL A 318 -1.04 3.76 -19.01
C VAL A 318 0.23 3.41 -18.28
N LEU A 319 0.88 4.39 -17.64
CA LEU A 319 2.09 4.15 -16.87
C LEU A 319 1.84 3.20 -15.69
N ALA A 320 0.75 3.40 -14.95
CA ALA A 320 0.41 2.53 -13.84
C ALA A 320 0.18 1.08 -14.28
N VAL A 321 -0.57 0.88 -15.37
CA VAL A 321 -0.78 -0.46 -15.95
C VAL A 321 0.54 -1.08 -16.41
N PHE A 322 1.35 -0.31 -17.14
CA PHE A 322 2.65 -0.77 -17.60
C PHE A 322 3.55 -1.21 -16.45
N ASP A 323 3.63 -0.39 -15.42
CA ASP A 323 4.45 -0.61 -14.24
C ASP A 323 4.03 -1.86 -13.47
N GLU A 324 2.73 -2.10 -13.31
CA GLU A 324 2.20 -3.27 -12.63
C GLU A 324 2.46 -4.57 -13.41
N PHE A 325 2.33 -4.57 -14.74
CA PHE A 325 2.66 -5.74 -15.55
C PHE A 325 4.16 -6.00 -15.64
N GLU A 326 5.02 -4.98 -15.68
CA GLU A 326 6.48 -5.15 -15.55
C GLU A 326 6.85 -5.75 -14.19
N LEU A 327 6.21 -5.28 -13.11
CA LEU A 327 6.41 -5.82 -11.76
C LEU A 327 5.95 -7.30 -11.68
N LEU A 328 4.78 -7.63 -12.24
CA LEU A 328 4.29 -9.01 -12.30
C LEU A 328 5.27 -9.93 -13.08
N LYS A 329 5.78 -9.45 -14.21
CA LYS A 329 6.80 -10.16 -14.99
C LYS A 329 8.08 -10.42 -14.19
N HIS A 330 8.51 -9.42 -13.42
CA HIS A 330 9.67 -9.56 -12.54
C HIS A 330 9.43 -10.60 -11.44
N HIS A 331 8.29 -10.52 -10.76
CA HIS A 331 7.91 -11.49 -9.71
C HIS A 331 7.84 -12.92 -10.25
N TRP A 332 7.22 -13.12 -11.41
CA TRP A 332 7.20 -14.43 -12.08
C TRP A 332 8.61 -14.93 -12.38
N SER A 333 9.45 -14.09 -12.98
CA SER A 333 10.82 -14.48 -13.36
C SER A 333 11.68 -14.83 -12.15
N SER A 334 11.51 -14.14 -11.02
CA SER A 334 12.20 -14.44 -9.76
C SER A 334 11.70 -15.73 -9.14
N TYR A 335 10.39 -15.91 -9.08
CA TYR A 335 9.76 -17.13 -8.57
C TYR A 335 10.18 -18.38 -9.37
N ALA A 336 10.09 -18.32 -10.70
CA ALA A 336 10.44 -19.44 -11.57
C ALA A 336 11.93 -19.87 -11.47
N LYS A 337 12.81 -18.96 -11.03
CA LYS A 337 14.22 -19.27 -10.75
C LYS A 337 14.45 -19.87 -9.35
N SER A 338 13.56 -19.58 -8.40
CA SER A 338 13.72 -20.00 -7.00
C SER A 338 13.13 -21.37 -6.68
N VAL A 339 12.28 -21.93 -7.57
CA VAL A 339 11.61 -23.22 -7.35
C VAL A 339 11.85 -24.17 -8.52
N THR A 340 11.97 -25.46 -8.22
CA THR A 340 12.17 -26.52 -9.24
C THR A 340 10.89 -26.92 -9.93
N ASN A 341 9.76 -26.95 -9.20
CA ASN A 341 8.43 -27.26 -9.71
C ASN A 341 7.51 -26.08 -9.48
N TYR A 342 7.27 -25.29 -10.50
CA TYR A 342 6.37 -24.16 -10.43
C TYR A 342 5.04 -24.45 -11.14
N SER A 343 3.97 -23.89 -10.60
CA SER A 343 2.63 -23.91 -11.22
C SER A 343 1.98 -22.53 -11.07
N LEU A 344 0.96 -22.28 -11.86
CA LEU A 344 0.23 -21.03 -11.82
C LEU A 344 -0.40 -20.80 -10.44
N SER A 345 -1.02 -21.81 -9.85
CA SER A 345 -1.63 -21.74 -8.52
C SER A 345 -0.58 -21.55 -7.41
N ALA A 346 0.56 -22.25 -7.48
CA ALA A 346 1.64 -22.08 -6.51
C ALA A 346 2.28 -20.67 -6.60
N PHE A 347 2.47 -20.15 -7.80
CA PHE A 347 2.94 -18.77 -7.99
C PHE A 347 1.96 -17.76 -7.38
N ARG A 348 0.67 -17.90 -7.65
CA ARG A 348 -0.33 -17.01 -7.11
C ARG A 348 -0.37 -17.06 -5.57
N ASN A 349 -0.29 -18.24 -4.98
CA ASN A 349 -0.21 -18.40 -3.53
C ASN A 349 1.06 -17.72 -2.96
N ALA A 350 2.21 -17.96 -3.58
CA ALA A 350 3.47 -17.32 -3.20
C ALA A 350 3.38 -15.78 -3.34
N MET A 351 2.74 -15.30 -4.41
CA MET A 351 2.51 -13.88 -4.64
C MET A 351 1.61 -13.27 -3.55
N SER A 352 0.51 -13.95 -3.19
CA SER A 352 -0.41 -13.51 -2.13
C SER A 352 0.24 -13.51 -0.74
N LEU A 353 1.22 -14.38 -0.51
CA LEU A 353 1.99 -14.45 0.74
C LEU A 353 3.24 -13.55 0.73
N GLY A 354 3.46 -12.77 -0.33
CA GLY A 354 4.65 -11.92 -0.46
C GLY A 354 5.97 -12.67 -0.66
N GLN A 355 5.92 -13.97 -0.97
CA GLN A 355 7.09 -14.85 -1.09
C GLN A 355 7.75 -14.81 -2.48
N THR A 356 7.22 -14.04 -3.41
CA THR A 356 7.77 -13.88 -4.76
C THR A 356 8.78 -12.73 -4.87
N SER A 357 8.92 -11.91 -3.84
CA SER A 357 9.97 -10.90 -3.78
C SER A 357 11.30 -11.55 -3.41
N VAL A 358 12.34 -11.20 -4.15
CA VAL A 358 13.72 -11.58 -3.76
C VAL A 358 14.05 -10.82 -2.47
N THR A 359 13.85 -11.48 -1.34
CA THR A 359 14.37 -10.99 -0.07
C THR A 359 15.87 -11.26 -0.06
N SER A 360 16.65 -10.21 -0.22
CA SER A 360 18.04 -10.29 0.22
C SER A 360 18.04 -10.35 1.75
N SER A 361 18.90 -11.21 2.29
CA SER A 361 19.27 -11.45 3.69
C SER A 361 18.85 -10.41 4.74
N ASP A 362 18.41 -10.95 5.87
CA ASP A 362 18.20 -10.37 7.20
C ASP A 362 18.82 -8.98 7.46
N GLY A 363 18.05 -7.93 7.22
CA GLY A 363 18.18 -6.66 7.94
C GLY A 363 19.44 -5.81 7.71
N GLU A 364 20.46 -6.30 7.05
CA GLU A 364 21.68 -5.53 6.76
C GLU A 364 21.56 -4.82 5.41
N GLY A 365 21.79 -3.51 5.40
CA GLY A 365 21.80 -2.70 4.19
C GLY A 365 20.66 -1.68 4.12
N VAL A 366 20.60 -0.96 3.00
CA VAL A 366 19.61 0.08 2.75
C VAL A 366 18.20 -0.52 2.72
N THR A 367 17.30 0.04 3.49
CA THR A 367 15.88 -0.38 3.49
C THR A 367 15.14 0.21 2.30
N LEU A 368 14.64 -0.64 1.40
CA LEU A 368 13.69 -0.25 0.36
C LEU A 368 12.27 -0.56 0.84
N SER A 369 11.36 0.43 0.84
CA SER A 369 10.02 0.24 1.37
C SER A 369 8.99 1.14 0.68
N THR A 370 7.75 0.67 0.63
CA THR A 370 6.63 1.60 0.37
C THR A 370 6.28 2.35 1.65
N VAL A 371 5.60 3.49 1.52
CA VAL A 371 5.15 4.28 2.67
C VAL A 371 4.29 3.45 3.62
N HIS A 372 3.36 2.64 3.09
CA HIS A 372 2.49 1.80 3.90
C HIS A 372 3.26 0.77 4.73
N THR A 373 4.24 0.12 4.11
CA THR A 373 5.08 -0.90 4.78
C THR A 373 6.02 -0.28 5.82
N MET A 374 6.39 0.99 5.66
CA MET A 374 7.26 1.71 6.60
C MET A 374 6.52 2.30 7.80
N LYS A 375 5.18 2.31 7.80
CA LYS A 375 4.40 2.78 8.97
C LYS A 375 4.83 2.00 10.23
N GLY A 376 4.93 2.70 11.37
CA GLY A 376 5.44 2.14 12.63
C GLY A 376 6.97 2.03 12.72
N GLN A 377 7.71 2.28 11.64
CA GLN A 377 9.18 2.23 11.60
C GLN A 377 9.77 3.64 11.43
N GLN A 378 11.09 3.73 11.51
CA GLN A 378 11.84 4.97 11.32
C GLN A 378 13.26 4.68 10.82
N ALA A 379 13.90 5.68 10.22
CA ALA A 379 15.30 5.61 9.79
C ALA A 379 16.01 6.94 10.09
N VAL A 380 17.30 6.92 10.31
CA VAL A 380 18.08 8.14 10.54
C VAL A 380 18.02 9.06 9.34
N VAL A 381 18.17 8.46 8.16
CA VAL A 381 18.09 9.15 6.86
C VAL A 381 17.00 8.52 5.99
N VAL A 382 16.15 9.34 5.42
CA VAL A 382 15.11 8.91 4.47
C VAL A 382 15.30 9.63 3.14
N PHE A 383 15.32 8.85 2.05
CA PHE A 383 15.10 9.32 0.69
C PHE A 383 13.68 9.01 0.28
N LEU A 384 12.87 10.02 0.02
CA LEU A 384 11.51 9.89 -0.50
C LEU A 384 11.53 10.16 -2.00
N VAL A 385 11.33 9.12 -2.82
CA VAL A 385 11.54 9.16 -4.27
C VAL A 385 10.24 9.08 -5.05
N GLY A 386 10.26 9.54 -6.31
CA GLY A 386 9.09 9.53 -7.18
C GLY A 386 8.02 10.53 -6.77
N MET A 387 8.42 11.70 -6.24
CA MET A 387 7.52 12.75 -5.78
C MET A 387 7.02 13.64 -6.92
N ASP A 388 6.56 13.01 -8.01
CA ASP A 388 5.94 13.65 -9.17
C ASP A 388 4.43 13.41 -9.21
N GLU A 389 3.71 14.38 -9.79
CA GLU A 389 2.25 14.35 -9.95
C GLU A 389 1.83 13.13 -10.77
N GLY A 390 0.82 12.40 -10.30
CA GLY A 390 0.35 11.15 -10.89
C GLY A 390 1.03 9.90 -10.31
N THR A 391 2.19 10.05 -9.65
CA THR A 391 2.87 8.99 -8.90
C THR A 391 2.61 9.15 -7.41
N PHE A 392 2.90 10.32 -6.86
CA PHE A 392 2.57 10.71 -5.49
C PHE A 392 2.20 12.20 -5.46
N PRO A 393 0.91 12.57 -5.43
CA PRO A 393 -0.27 11.71 -5.24
C PRO A 393 -0.53 10.79 -6.43
N ASP A 394 -1.17 9.66 -6.13
CA ASP A 394 -1.62 8.72 -7.16
C ASP A 394 -2.64 9.38 -8.10
N TYR A 395 -2.55 9.11 -9.42
CA TYR A 395 -3.42 9.72 -10.43
C TYR A 395 -4.91 9.47 -10.18
N ARG A 396 -5.27 8.37 -9.51
CA ARG A 396 -6.67 8.05 -9.15
C ARG A 396 -7.21 9.00 -8.10
N ALA A 397 -6.39 9.37 -7.12
CA ALA A 397 -6.75 10.38 -6.13
C ALA A 397 -6.93 11.75 -6.79
N ILE A 398 -6.05 12.09 -7.74
CA ILE A 398 -6.15 13.33 -8.53
C ILE A 398 -7.48 13.38 -9.29
N LYS A 399 -7.88 12.28 -9.95
CA LYS A 399 -9.17 12.18 -10.67
C LYS A 399 -10.39 12.37 -9.78
N LYS A 400 -10.30 11.97 -8.50
CA LYS A 400 -11.38 12.14 -7.51
C LYS A 400 -11.49 13.58 -7.01
N GLY A 401 -10.44 14.38 -7.18
CA GLY A 401 -10.37 15.78 -6.81
C GLY A 401 -9.76 16.04 -5.43
N ASN A 402 -9.35 17.30 -5.21
CA ASN A 402 -8.56 17.71 -4.04
C ASN A 402 -9.25 17.52 -2.69
N ASN A 403 -10.58 17.49 -2.67
CA ASN A 403 -11.38 17.30 -1.44
C ASN A 403 -11.87 15.86 -1.25
N SER A 404 -11.40 14.93 -2.06
CA SER A 404 -11.78 13.50 -1.94
C SER A 404 -11.10 12.84 -0.75
N ILE A 405 -11.71 11.75 -0.27
CA ILE A 405 -11.12 10.90 0.78
C ILE A 405 -9.78 10.34 0.31
N GLU A 406 -9.69 9.96 -0.97
CA GLU A 406 -8.48 9.43 -1.57
C GLU A 406 -7.33 10.45 -1.56
N MET A 407 -7.63 11.73 -1.85
CA MET A 407 -6.62 12.79 -1.78
C MET A 407 -6.20 13.07 -0.33
N GLN A 408 -7.13 13.00 0.62
CA GLN A 408 -6.78 13.10 2.03
C GLN A 408 -5.86 11.96 2.47
N GLN A 409 -6.09 10.75 1.97
CA GLN A 409 -5.20 9.61 2.21
C GLN A 409 -3.80 9.80 1.61
N GLU A 410 -3.70 10.39 0.42
CA GLU A 410 -2.40 10.73 -0.16
C GLU A 410 -1.64 11.76 0.70
N LYS A 411 -2.33 12.75 1.27
CA LYS A 411 -1.73 13.69 2.24
C LYS A 411 -1.25 12.98 3.50
N ASN A 412 -2.05 12.08 4.06
CA ASN A 412 -1.68 11.28 5.22
C ASN A 412 -0.48 10.35 4.90
N ASN A 413 -0.47 9.72 3.71
CA ASN A 413 0.67 8.94 3.24
C ASN A 413 1.94 9.77 3.19
N LEU A 414 1.87 11.00 2.66
CA LEU A 414 3.01 11.89 2.62
C LEU A 414 3.49 12.29 4.03
N TYR A 415 2.55 12.64 4.92
CA TYR A 415 2.88 12.96 6.30
C TYR A 415 3.58 11.78 7.00
N VAL A 416 3.04 10.57 6.83
CA VAL A 416 3.68 9.34 7.35
C VAL A 416 5.08 9.20 6.77
N ALA A 417 5.27 9.33 5.45
CA ALA A 417 6.57 9.18 4.80
C ALA A 417 7.62 10.15 5.36
N ILE A 418 7.26 11.43 5.49
CA ILE A 418 8.13 12.49 6.03
C ILE A 418 8.53 12.17 7.47
N THR A 419 7.55 11.80 8.30
CA THR A 419 7.77 11.54 9.74
C THR A 419 8.47 10.21 10.02
N ARG A 420 8.86 9.45 8.99
CA ARG A 420 9.77 8.28 9.16
C ARG A 420 11.22 8.70 9.32
N ALA A 421 11.60 9.90 8.88
CA ALA A 421 12.95 10.41 9.01
C ALA A 421 13.21 10.95 10.42
N GLN A 422 14.37 10.59 10.98
CA GLN A 422 14.79 11.11 12.27
C GLN A 422 15.66 12.37 12.13
N ARG A 423 16.64 12.37 11.23
CA ARG A 423 17.65 13.45 11.10
C ARG A 423 17.69 14.07 9.72
N HIS A 424 17.72 13.27 8.65
CA HIS A 424 17.81 13.79 7.30
C HIS A 424 16.66 13.26 6.43
N LEU A 425 16.03 14.15 5.68
CA LEU A 425 15.01 13.87 4.69
C LEU A 425 15.41 14.47 3.34
N TYR A 426 15.49 13.63 2.33
CA TYR A 426 15.73 14.01 0.95
C TYR A 426 14.52 13.65 0.10
N ILE A 427 13.90 14.63 -0.53
CA ILE A 427 12.69 14.47 -1.34
C ILE A 427 13.08 14.61 -2.80
N CYS A 428 12.87 13.57 -3.60
CA CYS A 428 13.36 13.46 -4.96
C CYS A 428 12.21 13.26 -5.95
N TYR A 429 12.30 13.90 -7.12
CA TYR A 429 11.31 13.72 -8.18
C TYR A 429 11.92 13.88 -9.58
N PRO A 430 11.46 13.06 -10.57
CA PRO A 430 11.85 13.21 -11.96
C PRO A 430 11.00 14.29 -12.65
N GLN A 431 11.60 15.04 -13.59
CA GLN A 431 10.92 16.06 -14.39
C GLN A 431 10.28 15.48 -15.66
N LYS A 432 10.66 14.26 -16.08
CA LYS A 432 10.05 13.54 -17.20
C LYS A 432 10.10 12.04 -16.98
N ARG A 433 9.13 11.34 -17.51
CA ARG A 433 9.08 9.86 -17.53
C ARG A 433 8.96 9.34 -18.95
N LYS A 434 9.59 8.21 -19.24
CA LYS A 434 9.50 7.56 -20.53
C LYS A 434 8.18 6.78 -20.62
N MET A 435 7.41 7.07 -21.66
CA MET A 435 6.16 6.35 -21.94
C MET A 435 6.45 4.96 -22.52
N PRO A 436 5.52 4.00 -22.41
CA PRO A 436 5.69 2.65 -22.96
C PRO A 436 6.04 2.61 -24.45
N TRP A 437 5.55 3.56 -25.23
CA TRP A 437 5.82 3.71 -26.66
C TRP A 437 7.11 4.46 -27.01
N GLY A 438 7.86 4.94 -26.00
CA GLY A 438 9.20 5.48 -26.17
C GLY A 438 9.35 6.98 -25.98
N ASP A 439 8.29 7.76 -26.07
CA ASP A 439 8.30 9.22 -25.90
C ASP A 439 8.53 9.63 -24.44
N TRP A 440 9.06 10.83 -24.26
CA TRP A 440 9.21 11.43 -22.95
C TRP A 440 7.99 12.31 -22.60
N SER A 441 7.34 12.02 -21.49
CA SER A 441 6.26 12.85 -20.94
C SER A 441 6.79 13.71 -19.81
N PRO A 442 6.59 15.05 -19.84
CA PRO A 442 6.99 15.93 -18.76
C PRO A 442 6.21 15.61 -17.49
N ARG A 443 6.87 15.74 -16.34
CA ARG A 443 6.28 15.54 -15.02
C ARG A 443 6.40 16.82 -14.19
N LYS A 444 5.37 17.08 -13.40
CA LYS A 444 5.37 18.18 -12.43
C LYS A 444 5.72 17.65 -11.06
N LYS A 445 6.36 18.48 -10.24
CA LYS A 445 6.50 18.23 -8.81
C LYS A 445 5.13 17.91 -8.20
N SER A 446 5.08 17.00 -7.27
CA SER A 446 3.87 16.64 -6.51
C SER A 446 3.17 17.88 -5.96
N SER A 447 1.86 17.99 -6.20
CA SER A 447 1.02 19.07 -5.68
C SER A 447 0.87 19.03 -4.15
N LEU A 448 1.21 17.92 -3.51
CA LEU A 448 1.19 17.76 -2.05
C LEU A 448 2.39 18.42 -1.37
N LEU A 449 3.48 18.66 -2.09
CA LEU A 449 4.67 19.30 -1.54
C LEU A 449 4.46 20.82 -1.42
N PRO A 450 5.02 21.48 -0.40
CA PRO A 450 4.94 22.91 -0.24
C PRO A 450 5.40 23.68 -1.49
N LYS A 451 4.70 24.78 -1.82
CA LYS A 451 4.99 25.58 -3.02
C LYS A 451 6.32 26.35 -2.95
N LYS A 452 6.85 26.57 -1.76
CA LYS A 452 8.16 27.20 -1.55
C LYS A 452 9.15 26.17 -1.04
N THR A 453 10.24 25.98 -1.77
CA THR A 453 11.39 25.19 -1.33
C THR A 453 12.01 25.87 -0.10
N ILE A 454 12.26 25.08 0.94
CA ILE A 454 13.13 25.52 2.02
C ILE A 454 14.56 25.32 1.48
N VAL A 455 15.24 26.41 1.20
CA VAL A 455 16.64 26.42 0.79
C VAL A 455 17.53 26.15 2.00
#